data_16e25e1695cb65f1481d0e8ac65ccaeb
#
_entry.id   16e25e1695cb65f1481d0e8ac65ccaeb
#
_cell.length_a   1.000
_cell.length_b   1.000
_cell.length_c   1.000
_cell.angle_alpha   90.00
_cell.angle_beta   90.00
_cell.angle_gamma   90.00
#
_symmetry.space_group_name_H-M   'P 1'
#
loop_
_entity.id
_entity.type
_entity.pdbx_description
1 polymer ?
#
loop_
_entity_poly.entity_id
_entity_poly.type
_entity_poly.pdbx_seq_one_letter_code
_entity_poly.pdbx_strand_id
1 'polypeptide(L)'
;MATQEAVIVTKNLTKRYGAITAVQDLNLEIREGEIFGLLGPNGAGKTTTILMLLGLTEPTSGQALVKGLDATRHPLEVKRIVGYLPDNVGFYDDLTARENLLYTAGLNQIPPAEAEKRVALCLEQVGLGNEANRKVKEFSRGMRQRLGIADVMVKDPDVIILDEPTLGIDPEGVRELLSLIVRLSREGGKTVLLSSHLLHQVQQICDRVGIFVGGRLLAVGPVALLGQQVMAGKPLEVELQAAPDDDGLMAALGSLQGVTGVERQGAYIRLRCAPGCDVRSELTPYLAGRGYTLLYLRARGYDLDDIYRQYFQGEGYNDGLA
;
A
#
# COMPACT_ATOMS: atom_id res chain seq x y z
N MET A 1 16.36 18.68 10.36
CA MET A 1 15.18 17.80 10.24
C MET A 1 15.25 16.84 11.40
N ALA A 2 14.27 16.84 12.30
CA ALA A 2 14.23 15.86 13.38
C ALA A 2 14.14 14.46 12.75
N THR A 3 15.01 13.54 13.17
CA THR A 3 14.93 12.13 12.79
C THR A 3 13.63 11.59 13.36
N GLN A 4 12.60 11.35 12.51
CA GLN A 4 11.38 10.68 12.93
C GLN A 4 11.74 9.30 13.48
N GLU A 5 11.28 9.01 14.70
CA GLU A 5 11.54 7.75 15.39
C GLU A 5 10.83 6.59 14.67
N ALA A 6 11.49 5.44 14.57
CA ALA A 6 10.89 4.25 13.99
C ALA A 6 9.92 3.61 14.99
N VAL A 7 8.64 3.54 14.60
CA VAL A 7 7.55 2.98 15.44
C VAL A 7 7.39 1.48 15.23
N ILE A 8 7.57 0.99 14.01
CA ILE A 8 7.59 -0.44 13.70
C ILE A 8 8.98 -0.79 13.18
N VAL A 9 9.60 -1.81 13.77
CA VAL A 9 10.92 -2.29 13.34
C VAL A 9 10.91 -3.82 13.29
N THR A 10 11.34 -4.38 12.16
CA THR A 10 11.62 -5.82 12.07
C THR A 10 13.11 -6.04 11.82
N LYS A 11 13.68 -7.07 12.47
CA LYS A 11 15.10 -7.43 12.37
C LYS A 11 15.23 -8.90 11.99
N ASN A 12 15.64 -9.19 10.76
CA ASN A 12 15.79 -10.53 10.20
C ASN A 12 14.58 -11.43 10.48
N LEU A 13 13.37 -10.83 10.44
CA LEU A 13 12.13 -11.48 10.82
C LEU A 13 11.80 -12.58 9.83
N THR A 14 11.67 -13.80 10.30
CA THR A 14 11.44 -15.00 9.48
C THR A 14 10.32 -15.84 10.05
N LYS A 15 9.42 -16.32 9.19
CA LYS A 15 8.37 -17.28 9.53
C LYS A 15 8.34 -18.44 8.56
N ARG A 16 8.39 -19.66 9.12
CA ARG A 16 8.25 -20.91 8.38
C ARG A 16 7.08 -21.72 8.90
N TYR A 17 6.34 -22.33 7.99
CA TYR A 17 5.29 -23.31 8.28
C TYR A 17 5.67 -24.62 7.61
N GLY A 18 6.31 -25.53 8.36
CA GLY A 18 6.89 -26.73 7.80
C GLY A 18 7.96 -26.42 6.73
N ALA A 19 7.74 -26.87 5.51
CA ALA A 19 8.63 -26.61 4.37
C ALA A 19 8.44 -25.23 3.71
N ILE A 20 7.35 -24.52 4.03
CA ILE A 20 7.01 -23.24 3.41
C ILE A 20 7.60 -22.08 4.22
N THR A 21 8.41 -21.24 3.60
CA THR A 21 8.89 -20.00 4.20
C THR A 21 7.94 -18.87 3.78
N ALA A 22 7.07 -18.44 4.70
CA ALA A 22 6.09 -17.41 4.45
C ALA A 22 6.67 -16.00 4.53
N VAL A 23 7.69 -15.78 5.38
CA VAL A 23 8.44 -14.53 5.50
C VAL A 23 9.90 -14.88 5.70
N GLN A 24 10.80 -14.24 4.99
CA GLN A 24 12.23 -14.51 5.04
C GLN A 24 13.05 -13.23 5.23
N ASP A 25 13.83 -13.18 6.31
CA ASP A 25 14.84 -12.16 6.63
C ASP A 25 14.32 -10.71 6.46
N LEU A 26 13.07 -10.47 6.88
CA LEU A 26 12.43 -9.16 6.73
C LEU A 26 13.08 -8.15 7.65
N ASN A 27 13.64 -7.08 7.05
CA ASN A 27 14.15 -5.89 7.71
C ASN A 27 13.34 -4.69 7.21
N LEU A 28 12.53 -4.12 8.10
CA LEU A 28 11.61 -3.04 7.79
C LEU A 28 11.55 -2.03 8.93
N GLU A 29 11.54 -0.75 8.59
CA GLU A 29 11.31 0.35 9.53
C GLU A 29 10.19 1.25 9.01
N ILE A 30 9.18 1.49 9.88
CA ILE A 30 8.07 2.42 9.64
C ILE A 30 8.16 3.53 10.69
N ARG A 31 8.07 4.79 10.23
CA ARG A 31 8.28 5.97 11.04
C ARG A 31 6.97 6.44 11.68
N GLU A 32 7.08 7.20 12.75
CA GLU A 32 5.92 7.80 13.42
C GLU A 32 5.16 8.75 12.48
N GLY A 33 3.81 8.63 12.48
CA GLY A 33 2.91 9.42 11.63
C GLY A 33 2.96 9.09 10.14
N GLU A 34 3.73 8.04 9.73
CA GLU A 34 3.82 7.60 8.35
C GLU A 34 2.62 6.74 7.94
N ILE A 35 2.15 6.90 6.70
CA ILE A 35 1.30 5.91 6.03
C ILE A 35 2.19 5.02 5.20
N PHE A 36 2.35 3.77 5.61
CA PHE A 36 3.19 2.78 4.94
C PHE A 36 2.34 1.71 4.26
N GLY A 37 2.57 1.46 2.97
CA GLY A 37 1.92 0.41 2.20
C GLY A 37 2.78 -0.86 2.10
N LEU A 38 2.27 -2.01 2.53
CA LEU A 38 2.87 -3.32 2.31
C LEU A 38 2.22 -3.98 1.10
N LEU A 39 2.89 -3.92 -0.06
CA LEU A 39 2.34 -4.31 -1.35
C LEU A 39 2.83 -5.68 -1.78
N GLY A 40 1.95 -6.46 -2.38
CA GLY A 40 2.32 -7.77 -2.91
C GLY A 40 1.13 -8.64 -3.26
N PRO A 41 1.31 -9.72 -4.02
CA PRO A 41 0.23 -10.65 -4.37
C PRO A 41 -0.30 -11.38 -3.15
N ASN A 42 -1.40 -12.09 -3.35
CA ASN A 42 -1.92 -13.01 -2.34
C ASN A 42 -0.88 -14.10 -2.07
N GLY A 43 -0.69 -14.45 -0.79
CA GLY A 43 0.33 -15.42 -0.38
C GLY A 43 1.77 -14.87 -0.30
N ALA A 44 2.03 -13.59 -0.60
CA ALA A 44 3.37 -12.99 -0.51
C ALA A 44 3.95 -12.94 0.91
N GLY A 45 3.13 -13.12 1.96
CA GLY A 45 3.56 -13.05 3.37
C GLY A 45 3.11 -11.79 4.11
N LYS A 46 2.30 -10.91 3.49
CA LYS A 46 1.81 -9.65 4.08
C LYS A 46 1.06 -9.88 5.40
N THR A 47 -0.03 -10.66 5.36
CA THR A 47 -0.82 -11.00 6.56
C THR A 47 0.02 -11.73 7.61
N THR A 48 0.92 -12.63 7.21
CA THR A 48 1.84 -13.31 8.15
C THR A 48 2.73 -12.30 8.87
N THR A 49 3.26 -11.30 8.16
CA THR A 49 4.04 -10.22 8.75
C THR A 49 3.20 -9.42 9.76
N ILE A 50 1.99 -9.04 9.39
CA ILE A 50 1.05 -8.33 10.27
C ILE A 50 0.76 -9.16 11.54
N LEU A 51 0.48 -10.44 11.40
CA LEU A 51 0.22 -11.31 12.55
C LEU A 51 1.42 -11.42 13.50
N MET A 52 2.66 -11.41 12.99
CA MET A 52 3.86 -11.36 13.83
C MET A 52 4.03 -10.03 14.54
N LEU A 53 3.75 -8.90 13.87
CA LEU A 53 3.75 -7.56 14.48
C LEU A 53 2.72 -7.42 15.61
N LEU A 54 1.62 -8.15 15.54
CA LEU A 54 0.56 -8.16 16.54
C LEU A 54 0.80 -9.18 17.68
N GLY A 55 1.87 -9.98 17.61
CA GLY A 55 2.09 -11.09 18.53
C GLY A 55 0.99 -12.15 18.47
N LEU A 56 0.30 -12.29 17.32
CA LEU A 56 -0.70 -13.32 17.07
C LEU A 56 -0.08 -14.62 16.51
N THR A 57 1.11 -14.51 15.95
CA THR A 57 1.95 -15.66 15.58
C THR A 57 3.40 -15.39 15.94
N GLU A 58 4.09 -16.38 16.47
CA GLU A 58 5.51 -16.25 16.81
C GLU A 58 6.37 -16.38 15.55
N PRO A 59 7.42 -15.56 15.39
CA PRO A 59 8.42 -15.75 14.35
C PRO A 59 9.20 -17.04 14.56
N THR A 60 9.71 -17.63 13.49
CA THR A 60 10.67 -18.76 13.57
C THR A 60 12.04 -18.24 14.00
N SER A 61 12.41 -17.02 13.58
CA SER A 61 13.63 -16.31 14.00
C SER A 61 13.47 -14.81 13.74
N GLY A 62 14.37 -14.00 14.31
CA GLY A 62 14.34 -12.55 14.21
C GLY A 62 13.41 -11.91 15.23
N GLN A 63 13.10 -10.61 15.04
CA GLN A 63 12.31 -9.83 15.99
C GLN A 63 11.34 -8.89 15.26
N ALA A 64 10.17 -8.67 15.87
CA ALA A 64 9.19 -7.67 15.50
C ALA A 64 8.98 -6.73 16.70
N LEU A 65 9.26 -5.45 16.52
CA LEU A 65 9.15 -4.42 17.55
C LEU A 65 8.09 -3.39 17.13
N VAL A 66 7.22 -3.01 18.08
CA VAL A 66 6.24 -1.93 17.91
C VAL A 66 6.41 -0.95 19.07
N LYS A 67 6.77 0.29 18.78
CA LYS A 67 7.16 1.32 19.80
C LYS A 67 8.17 0.76 20.82
N GLY A 68 9.16 0.02 20.32
CA GLY A 68 10.19 -0.61 21.14
C GLY A 68 9.74 -1.88 21.89
N LEU A 69 8.46 -2.24 21.90
CA LEU A 69 7.94 -3.46 22.52
C LEU A 69 8.12 -4.66 21.58
N ASP A 70 8.77 -5.72 22.05
CA ASP A 70 8.88 -7.00 21.32
C ASP A 70 7.51 -7.67 21.29
N ALA A 71 6.94 -7.82 20.09
CA ALA A 71 5.59 -8.36 19.89
C ALA A 71 5.42 -9.80 20.39
N THR A 72 6.51 -10.59 20.42
CA THR A 72 6.48 -11.96 20.93
C THR A 72 6.48 -11.98 22.46
N ARG A 73 7.26 -11.10 23.09
CA ARG A 73 7.43 -11.07 24.54
C ARG A 73 6.35 -10.25 25.26
N HIS A 74 5.84 -9.22 24.58
CA HIS A 74 4.88 -8.24 25.11
C HIS A 74 3.62 -8.11 24.26
N PRO A 75 2.95 -9.24 23.86
CA PRO A 75 1.84 -9.19 22.91
C PRO A 75 0.61 -8.40 23.42
N LEU A 76 0.38 -8.36 24.74
CA LEU A 76 -0.74 -7.63 25.30
C LEU A 76 -0.50 -6.12 25.30
N GLU A 77 0.71 -5.68 25.62
CA GLU A 77 1.10 -4.28 25.56
C GLU A 77 1.07 -3.77 24.10
N VAL A 78 1.57 -4.55 23.14
CA VAL A 78 1.46 -4.22 21.72
C VAL A 78 -0.01 -4.09 21.31
N LYS A 79 -0.88 -5.02 21.69
CA LYS A 79 -2.31 -4.96 21.35
C LYS A 79 -3.03 -3.76 21.98
N ARG A 80 -2.54 -3.18 23.06
CA ARG A 80 -3.10 -1.95 23.65
C ARG A 80 -2.84 -0.72 22.79
N ILE A 81 -1.67 -0.64 22.16
CA ILE A 81 -1.23 0.50 21.36
C ILE A 81 -1.47 0.34 19.86
N VAL A 82 -1.81 -0.86 19.39
CA VAL A 82 -2.09 -1.17 17.97
C VAL A 82 -3.56 -1.45 17.76
N GLY A 83 -4.20 -0.75 16.84
CA GLY A 83 -5.50 -1.09 16.29
C GLY A 83 -5.34 -1.96 15.04
N TYR A 84 -6.06 -3.06 14.94
CA TYR A 84 -5.97 -3.97 13.81
C TYR A 84 -7.33 -4.18 13.15
N LEU A 85 -7.38 -3.96 11.85
CA LEU A 85 -8.51 -4.27 10.99
C LEU A 85 -8.12 -5.41 10.05
N PRO A 86 -8.65 -6.63 10.23
CA PRO A 86 -8.43 -7.75 9.31
C PRO A 86 -9.22 -7.55 8.00
N ASP A 87 -8.86 -8.31 6.96
CA ASP A 87 -9.55 -8.33 5.67
C ASP A 87 -11.04 -8.71 5.79
N ASN A 88 -11.37 -9.54 6.76
CA ASN A 88 -12.74 -9.94 7.07
C ASN A 88 -13.11 -9.52 8.49
N VAL A 89 -13.95 -8.50 8.60
CA VAL A 89 -14.38 -7.93 9.87
C VAL A 89 -15.57 -8.69 10.40
N GLY A 90 -15.40 -9.35 11.54
CA GLY A 90 -16.47 -10.08 12.24
C GLY A 90 -17.19 -9.15 13.22
N PHE A 91 -18.40 -8.71 12.86
CA PHE A 91 -19.32 -8.02 13.77
C PHE A 91 -20.47 -8.94 14.17
N TYR A 92 -21.10 -8.59 15.29
CA TYR A 92 -22.39 -9.19 15.68
C TYR A 92 -23.47 -8.58 14.80
N ASP A 93 -23.93 -9.35 13.83
CA ASP A 93 -24.86 -8.91 12.77
C ASP A 93 -26.22 -8.42 13.28
N ASP A 94 -26.71 -8.97 14.37
CA ASP A 94 -27.98 -8.58 15.00
C ASP A 94 -27.87 -7.38 15.97
N LEU A 95 -26.65 -6.96 16.31
CA LEU A 95 -26.39 -5.74 17.05
C LEU A 95 -26.31 -4.53 16.10
N THR A 96 -26.61 -3.36 16.63
CA THR A 96 -26.40 -2.09 15.95
C THR A 96 -24.90 -1.73 15.86
N ALA A 97 -24.57 -0.77 15.00
CA ALA A 97 -23.20 -0.27 14.92
C ALA A 97 -22.69 0.22 16.28
N ARG A 98 -23.52 1.02 16.99
CA ARG A 98 -23.20 1.53 18.32
C ARG A 98 -22.98 0.40 19.33
N GLU A 99 -23.84 -0.61 19.38
CA GLU A 99 -23.71 -1.74 20.31
C GLU A 99 -22.45 -2.55 20.07
N ASN A 100 -22.08 -2.79 18.79
CA ASN A 100 -20.82 -3.45 18.46
C ASN A 100 -19.60 -2.66 19.00
N LEU A 101 -19.56 -1.35 18.79
CA LEU A 101 -18.45 -0.52 19.27
C LEU A 101 -18.42 -0.42 20.80
N LEU A 102 -19.59 -0.35 21.46
CA LEU A 102 -19.66 -0.40 22.93
C LEU A 102 -19.17 -1.74 23.49
N TYR A 103 -19.45 -2.84 22.79
CA TYR A 103 -18.91 -4.14 23.17
C TYR A 103 -17.37 -4.15 23.11
N THR A 104 -16.77 -3.64 22.04
CA THR A 104 -15.32 -3.48 21.92
C THR A 104 -14.75 -2.55 22.98
N ALA A 105 -15.43 -1.44 23.28
CA ALA A 105 -15.03 -0.52 24.35
C ALA A 105 -15.00 -1.23 25.72
N GLY A 106 -16.01 -2.06 25.99
CA GLY A 106 -16.08 -2.89 27.21
C GLY A 106 -14.92 -3.89 27.31
N LEU A 107 -14.59 -4.58 26.22
CA LEU A 107 -13.43 -5.49 26.17
C LEU A 107 -12.11 -4.76 26.44
N ASN A 108 -11.99 -3.51 26.03
CA ASN A 108 -10.83 -2.65 26.32
C ASN A 108 -10.90 -1.94 27.68
N GLN A 109 -11.88 -2.28 28.54
CA GLN A 109 -12.07 -1.74 29.88
C GLN A 109 -12.25 -0.22 29.90
N ILE A 110 -12.82 0.37 28.85
CA ILE A 110 -13.16 1.80 28.79
C ILE A 110 -14.40 2.02 29.66
N PRO A 111 -14.37 2.99 30.59
CA PRO A 111 -15.54 3.27 31.45
C PRO A 111 -16.78 3.61 30.59
N PRO A 112 -18.01 3.16 31.00
CA PRO A 112 -19.20 3.29 30.16
C PRO A 112 -19.50 4.72 29.71
N ALA A 113 -19.36 5.72 30.57
CA ALA A 113 -19.62 7.12 30.23
C ALA A 113 -18.59 7.67 29.19
N GLU A 114 -17.36 7.19 29.22
CA GLU A 114 -16.33 7.53 28.25
C GLU A 114 -16.53 6.75 26.94
N ALA A 115 -16.89 5.47 27.04
CA ALA A 115 -17.19 4.61 25.89
C ALA A 115 -18.29 5.21 24.99
N GLU A 116 -19.37 5.70 25.62
CA GLU A 116 -20.48 6.35 24.89
C GLU A 116 -20.00 7.56 24.08
N LYS A 117 -19.17 8.41 24.67
CA LYS A 117 -18.62 9.59 23.99
C LYS A 117 -17.68 9.21 22.85
N ARG A 118 -16.76 8.26 23.09
CA ARG A 118 -15.80 7.80 22.08
C ARG A 118 -16.50 7.11 20.91
N VAL A 119 -17.46 6.24 21.19
CA VAL A 119 -18.24 5.54 20.17
C VAL A 119 -19.00 6.53 19.28
N ALA A 120 -19.69 7.52 19.88
CA ALA A 120 -20.37 8.54 19.10
C ALA A 120 -19.39 9.31 18.20
N LEU A 121 -18.25 9.74 18.74
CA LEU A 121 -17.22 10.44 17.97
C LEU A 121 -16.64 9.58 16.84
N CYS A 122 -16.32 8.32 17.12
CA CYS A 122 -15.78 7.40 16.10
C CYS A 122 -16.79 7.16 14.96
N LEU A 123 -18.08 6.99 15.28
CA LEU A 123 -19.12 6.82 14.26
C LEU A 123 -19.27 8.07 13.39
N GLU A 124 -19.21 9.26 13.97
CA GLU A 124 -19.21 10.53 13.21
C GLU A 124 -17.98 10.64 12.30
N GLN A 125 -16.80 10.34 12.81
CA GLN A 125 -15.54 10.42 12.05
C GLN A 125 -15.53 9.52 10.82
N VAL A 126 -16.17 8.34 10.90
CA VAL A 126 -16.26 7.40 9.76
C VAL A 126 -17.52 7.63 8.90
N GLY A 127 -18.32 8.67 9.18
CA GLY A 127 -19.53 9.00 8.43
C GLY A 127 -20.68 8.00 8.64
N LEU A 128 -20.77 7.39 9.83
CA LEU A 128 -21.82 6.45 10.24
C LEU A 128 -22.66 6.95 11.41
N GLY A 129 -22.58 8.23 11.76
CA GLY A 129 -23.33 8.80 12.88
C GLY A 129 -24.84 8.60 12.76
N ASN A 130 -25.43 8.85 11.58
CA ASN A 130 -26.85 8.63 11.30
C ASN A 130 -27.25 7.15 11.29
N GLU A 131 -26.30 6.23 11.11
CA GLU A 131 -26.49 4.79 11.03
C GLU A 131 -26.19 4.07 12.36
N ALA A 132 -25.88 4.82 13.42
CA ALA A 132 -25.45 4.30 14.71
C ALA A 132 -26.38 3.22 15.30
N ASN A 133 -27.69 3.40 15.15
CA ASN A 133 -28.73 2.51 15.67
C ASN A 133 -29.22 1.47 14.65
N ARG A 134 -28.63 1.41 13.47
CA ARG A 134 -28.95 0.42 12.42
C ARG A 134 -28.16 -0.86 12.64
N LYS A 135 -28.81 -2.02 12.44
CA LYS A 135 -28.18 -3.34 12.59
C LYS A 135 -27.11 -3.57 11.52
N VAL A 136 -25.98 -4.16 11.94
CA VAL A 136 -24.81 -4.36 11.06
C VAL A 136 -25.12 -5.32 9.89
N LYS A 137 -26.05 -6.26 10.03
CA LYS A 137 -26.50 -7.11 8.91
C LYS A 137 -27.06 -6.34 7.71
N GLU A 138 -27.50 -5.12 7.91
CA GLU A 138 -28.04 -4.24 6.86
C GLU A 138 -26.99 -3.35 6.21
N PHE A 139 -25.75 -3.43 6.69
CA PHE A 139 -24.64 -2.60 6.19
C PHE A 139 -24.10 -3.15 4.87
N SER A 140 -23.80 -2.23 3.94
CA SER A 140 -22.98 -2.55 2.78
C SER A 140 -21.55 -2.94 3.21
N ARG A 141 -20.77 -3.55 2.33
CA ARG A 141 -19.38 -3.89 2.62
C ARG A 141 -18.55 -2.66 2.98
N GLY A 142 -18.71 -1.55 2.26
CA GLY A 142 -18.05 -0.28 2.57
C GLY A 142 -18.44 0.29 3.94
N MET A 143 -19.72 0.19 4.33
CA MET A 143 -20.16 0.60 5.66
C MET A 143 -19.55 -0.30 6.76
N ARG A 144 -19.49 -1.63 6.54
CA ARG A 144 -18.83 -2.57 7.47
C ARG A 144 -17.35 -2.24 7.63
N GLN A 145 -16.66 -1.89 6.54
CA GLN A 145 -15.24 -1.54 6.59
C GLN A 145 -15.01 -0.23 7.36
N ARG A 146 -15.85 0.79 7.12
CA ARG A 146 -15.81 2.05 7.88
C ARG A 146 -16.13 1.82 9.37
N LEU A 147 -17.09 0.95 9.68
CA LEU A 147 -17.36 0.54 11.06
C LEU A 147 -16.15 -0.16 11.69
N GLY A 148 -15.42 -1.00 10.92
CA GLY A 148 -14.19 -1.64 11.36
C GLY A 148 -13.10 -0.64 11.71
N ILE A 149 -12.95 0.44 10.94
CA ILE A 149 -12.04 1.53 11.30
C ILE A 149 -12.52 2.23 12.59
N ALA A 150 -13.82 2.49 12.75
CA ALA A 150 -14.36 3.06 13.99
C ALA A 150 -14.06 2.15 15.20
N ASP A 151 -14.22 0.83 15.04
CA ASP A 151 -13.92 -0.16 16.08
C ASP A 151 -12.45 -0.12 16.50
N VAL A 152 -11.55 -0.06 15.53
CA VAL A 152 -10.10 0.11 15.78
C VAL A 152 -9.83 1.39 16.55
N MET A 153 -10.53 2.48 16.26
CA MET A 153 -10.30 3.81 16.86
C MET A 153 -10.87 3.97 18.27
N VAL A 154 -11.83 3.16 18.68
CA VAL A 154 -12.48 3.26 20.01
C VAL A 154 -11.46 3.28 21.16
N LYS A 155 -10.37 2.52 21.03
CA LYS A 155 -9.30 2.48 22.04
C LYS A 155 -8.21 3.54 21.88
N ASP A 156 -8.31 4.39 20.83
CA ASP A 156 -7.36 5.45 20.51
C ASP A 156 -5.91 4.93 20.33
N PRO A 157 -5.65 4.01 19.39
CA PRO A 157 -4.34 3.41 19.23
C PRO A 157 -3.32 4.40 18.63
N ASP A 158 -2.02 4.20 18.92
CA ASP A 158 -0.93 4.96 18.30
C ASP A 158 -0.65 4.47 16.86
N VAL A 159 -0.82 3.16 16.65
CA VAL A 159 -0.56 2.49 15.38
C VAL A 159 -1.83 1.83 14.88
N ILE A 160 -2.15 2.02 13.61
CA ILE A 160 -3.28 1.37 12.94
C ILE A 160 -2.74 0.43 11.86
N ILE A 161 -3.12 -0.83 11.91
CA ILE A 161 -2.77 -1.85 10.92
C ILE A 161 -4.06 -2.27 10.20
N LEU A 162 -4.08 -2.13 8.87
CA LEU A 162 -5.22 -2.45 8.02
C LEU A 162 -4.82 -3.53 7.01
N ASP A 163 -5.43 -4.70 7.09
CA ASP A 163 -5.16 -5.80 6.15
C ASP A 163 -6.20 -5.79 5.03
N GLU A 164 -5.76 -5.50 3.80
CA GLU A 164 -6.58 -5.41 2.58
C GLU A 164 -7.86 -4.54 2.75
N PRO A 165 -7.79 -3.31 3.28
CA PRO A 165 -8.96 -2.55 3.73
C PRO A 165 -9.92 -2.17 2.60
N THR A 166 -9.48 -2.17 1.34
CA THR A 166 -10.28 -1.75 0.18
C THR A 166 -10.90 -2.92 -0.59
N LEU A 167 -10.64 -4.16 -0.17
CA LEU A 167 -11.06 -5.35 -0.91
C LEU A 167 -12.58 -5.45 -1.00
N GLY A 168 -13.10 -5.50 -2.25
CA GLY A 168 -14.51 -5.71 -2.55
C GLY A 168 -15.43 -4.53 -2.19
N ILE A 169 -14.87 -3.33 -2.08
CA ILE A 169 -15.60 -2.08 -1.96
C ILE A 169 -15.69 -1.45 -3.36
N ASP A 170 -16.80 -0.79 -3.65
CA ASP A 170 -16.99 -0.03 -4.87
C ASP A 170 -16.04 1.17 -4.97
N PRO A 171 -15.76 1.72 -6.17
CA PRO A 171 -14.76 2.76 -6.35
C PRO A 171 -15.01 4.05 -5.55
N GLU A 172 -16.26 4.39 -5.26
CA GLU A 172 -16.61 5.56 -4.45
C GLU A 172 -16.29 5.31 -2.97
N GLY A 173 -16.71 4.17 -2.45
CA GLY A 173 -16.39 3.75 -1.08
C GLY A 173 -14.89 3.60 -0.83
N VAL A 174 -14.10 3.16 -1.84
CA VAL A 174 -12.65 3.13 -1.76
C VAL A 174 -12.08 4.54 -1.57
N ARG A 175 -12.54 5.53 -2.35
CA ARG A 175 -12.08 6.92 -2.23
C ARG A 175 -12.38 7.50 -0.85
N GLU A 176 -13.59 7.27 -0.33
CA GLU A 176 -13.97 7.71 1.01
C GLU A 176 -13.09 7.07 2.09
N LEU A 177 -12.85 5.75 1.99
CA LEU A 177 -12.03 5.01 2.93
C LEU A 177 -10.57 5.49 2.92
N LEU A 178 -9.97 5.67 1.75
CA LEU A 178 -8.61 6.18 1.61
C LEU A 178 -8.49 7.61 2.18
N SER A 179 -9.48 8.47 1.93
CA SER A 179 -9.53 9.82 2.51
C SER A 179 -9.64 9.78 4.04
N LEU A 180 -10.39 8.83 4.60
CA LEU A 180 -10.48 8.62 6.04
C LEU A 180 -9.11 8.21 6.61
N ILE A 181 -8.41 7.26 5.98
CA ILE A 181 -7.08 6.81 6.41
C ILE A 181 -6.08 7.99 6.43
N VAL A 182 -6.11 8.84 5.40
CA VAL A 182 -5.27 10.05 5.36
C VAL A 182 -5.56 10.98 6.52
N ARG A 183 -6.84 11.25 6.82
CA ARG A 183 -7.22 12.10 7.98
C ARG A 183 -6.71 11.51 9.30
N LEU A 184 -6.87 10.20 9.52
CA LEU A 184 -6.40 9.53 10.73
C LEU A 184 -4.88 9.70 10.94
N SER A 185 -4.10 9.64 9.88
CA SER A 185 -2.65 9.85 9.96
C SER A 185 -2.31 11.34 10.11
N ARG A 186 -2.79 12.20 9.19
CA ARG A 186 -2.34 13.60 9.10
C ARG A 186 -2.90 14.50 10.21
N GLU A 187 -4.17 14.32 10.55
CA GLU A 187 -4.86 15.12 11.57
C GLU A 187 -4.82 14.45 12.94
N GLY A 188 -4.95 13.11 12.96
CA GLY A 188 -4.92 12.32 14.19
C GLY A 188 -3.53 11.90 14.67
N GLY A 189 -2.46 12.17 13.89
CA GLY A 189 -1.08 11.80 14.23
C GLY A 189 -0.82 10.30 14.29
N LYS A 190 -1.71 9.46 13.69
CA LYS A 190 -1.59 8.00 13.77
C LYS A 190 -0.59 7.48 12.74
N THR A 191 0.21 6.49 13.14
CA THR A 191 1.03 5.71 12.20
C THR A 191 0.15 4.63 11.59
N VAL A 192 0.14 4.52 10.25
CA VAL A 192 -0.69 3.55 9.55
C VAL A 192 0.16 2.59 8.72
N LEU A 193 0.00 1.29 8.95
CA LEU A 193 0.47 0.23 8.08
C LEU A 193 -0.74 -0.38 7.36
N LEU A 194 -0.77 -0.34 6.05
CA LEU A 194 -1.80 -1.02 5.28
C LEU A 194 -1.21 -2.05 4.32
N SER A 195 -1.83 -3.21 4.22
CA SER A 195 -1.52 -4.19 3.19
C SER A 195 -2.46 -4.02 2.00
N SER A 196 -1.94 -4.25 0.79
CA SER A 196 -2.76 -4.31 -0.41
C SER A 196 -2.08 -5.08 -1.53
N HIS A 197 -2.89 -5.66 -2.41
CA HIS A 197 -2.45 -6.13 -3.72
C HIS A 197 -2.84 -5.15 -4.84
N LEU A 198 -3.57 -4.08 -4.53
CA LEU A 198 -4.06 -3.06 -5.47
C LEU A 198 -3.19 -1.80 -5.39
N LEU A 199 -2.13 -1.81 -6.16
CA LEU A 199 -1.08 -0.81 -6.15
C LEU A 199 -1.56 0.62 -6.37
N HIS A 200 -2.39 0.85 -7.41
CA HIS A 200 -2.87 2.18 -7.80
C HIS A 200 -3.71 2.87 -6.72
N GLN A 201 -4.32 2.11 -5.81
CA GLN A 201 -5.06 2.68 -4.69
C GLN A 201 -4.12 3.16 -3.58
N VAL A 202 -3.12 2.35 -3.26
CA VAL A 202 -2.21 2.58 -2.15
C VAL A 202 -1.23 3.71 -2.43
N GLN A 203 -0.73 3.81 -3.67
CA GLN A 203 0.22 4.85 -4.06
C GLN A 203 -0.32 6.28 -3.89
N GLN A 204 -1.65 6.45 -3.83
CA GLN A 204 -2.26 7.78 -3.68
C GLN A 204 -2.13 8.35 -2.26
N ILE A 205 -1.98 7.50 -1.25
CA ILE A 205 -2.02 7.89 0.15
C ILE A 205 -0.75 7.56 0.94
N CYS A 206 0.07 6.60 0.46
CA CYS A 206 1.25 6.16 1.17
C CYS A 206 2.45 7.10 0.97
N ASP A 207 3.16 7.38 2.04
CA ASP A 207 4.44 8.10 2.01
C ASP A 207 5.55 7.20 1.45
N ARG A 208 5.57 5.95 1.91
CA ARG A 208 6.47 4.91 1.46
C ARG A 208 5.72 3.60 1.31
N VAL A 209 6.25 2.75 0.46
CA VAL A 209 5.72 1.39 0.28
C VAL A 209 6.86 0.37 0.29
N GLY A 210 6.53 -0.86 0.69
CA GLY A 210 7.38 -2.02 0.59
C GLY A 210 6.77 -3.04 -0.37
N ILE A 211 7.55 -3.48 -1.36
CA ILE A 211 7.12 -4.50 -2.34
C ILE A 211 7.52 -5.88 -1.80
N PHE A 212 6.51 -6.72 -1.58
CA PHE A 212 6.65 -8.04 -0.97
C PHE A 212 6.36 -9.14 -1.99
N VAL A 213 7.30 -10.05 -2.21
CA VAL A 213 7.18 -11.17 -3.15
C VAL A 213 7.80 -12.43 -2.56
N GLY A 214 7.07 -13.54 -2.59
CA GLY A 214 7.61 -14.84 -2.15
C GLY A 214 8.21 -14.81 -0.73
N GLY A 215 7.60 -14.08 0.18
CA GLY A 215 8.07 -13.94 1.56
C GLY A 215 9.23 -12.96 1.76
N ARG A 216 9.66 -12.23 0.74
CA ARG A 216 10.78 -11.28 0.81
C ARG A 216 10.37 -9.86 0.49
N LEU A 217 10.99 -8.91 1.15
CA LEU A 217 10.88 -7.50 0.84
C LEU A 217 11.90 -7.15 -0.25
N LEU A 218 11.42 -6.86 -1.47
CA LEU A 218 12.28 -6.59 -2.62
C LEU A 218 12.78 -5.16 -2.68
N ALA A 219 11.91 -4.21 -2.32
CA ALA A 219 12.23 -2.80 -2.36
C ALA A 219 11.40 -2.04 -1.33
N VAL A 220 11.95 -0.98 -0.76
CA VAL A 220 11.28 -0.06 0.18
C VAL A 220 11.65 1.36 -0.17
N GLY A 221 10.66 2.24 -0.25
CA GLY A 221 10.93 3.65 -0.45
C GLY A 221 9.70 4.48 -0.79
N PRO A 222 9.87 5.79 -1.00
CA PRO A 222 8.84 6.64 -1.55
C PRO A 222 8.37 6.09 -2.89
N VAL A 223 7.04 6.11 -3.11
CA VAL A 223 6.40 5.57 -4.31
C VAL A 223 7.07 6.07 -5.61
N ALA A 224 7.37 7.38 -5.68
CA ALA A 224 7.97 8.02 -6.84
C ALA A 224 9.40 7.53 -7.16
N LEU A 225 10.12 6.99 -6.17
CA LEU A 225 11.51 6.56 -6.33
C LEU A 225 11.66 5.04 -6.52
N LEU A 226 10.64 4.27 -6.16
CA LEU A 226 10.71 2.80 -6.25
C LEU A 226 10.89 2.31 -7.70
N GLY A 227 10.24 2.96 -8.66
CA GLY A 227 10.44 2.69 -10.08
C GLY A 227 11.91 2.76 -10.47
N GLN A 228 12.58 3.81 -10.05
CA GLN A 228 14.00 4.02 -10.33
C GLN A 228 14.89 2.96 -9.65
N GLN A 229 14.59 2.59 -8.41
CA GLN A 229 15.38 1.60 -7.66
C GLN A 229 15.26 0.19 -8.26
N VAL A 230 14.05 -0.22 -8.61
CA VAL A 230 13.78 -1.56 -9.18
C VAL A 230 14.32 -1.68 -10.61
N MET A 231 14.36 -0.57 -11.34
CA MET A 231 14.85 -0.51 -12.72
C MET A 231 16.32 -0.08 -12.83
N ALA A 232 16.98 0.16 -11.69
CA ALA A 232 18.40 0.53 -11.70
C ALA A 232 19.23 -0.52 -12.48
N GLY A 233 19.92 -0.05 -13.51
CA GLY A 233 20.72 -0.90 -14.40
C GLY A 233 19.98 -1.59 -15.55
N LYS A 234 18.65 -1.45 -15.64
CA LYS A 234 17.89 -1.93 -16.81
C LYS A 234 17.78 -0.84 -17.88
N PRO A 235 17.68 -1.20 -19.18
CA PRO A 235 17.41 -0.26 -20.25
C PRO A 235 16.08 0.44 -20.04
N LEU A 236 16.05 1.77 -20.14
CA LEU A 236 14.81 2.54 -20.14
C LEU A 236 14.07 2.32 -21.47
N GLU A 237 12.80 1.97 -21.42
CA GLU A 237 11.90 2.00 -22.57
C GLU A 237 10.98 3.22 -22.49
N VAL A 238 10.92 3.98 -23.58
CA VAL A 238 10.08 5.17 -23.71
C VAL A 238 9.09 4.97 -24.85
N GLU A 239 7.81 5.16 -24.57
CA GLU A 239 6.76 5.27 -25.59
C GLU A 239 6.47 6.73 -25.87
N LEU A 240 6.41 7.11 -27.14
CA LEU A 240 6.05 8.46 -27.55
C LEU A 240 5.18 8.47 -28.80
N GLN A 241 4.50 9.61 -28.98
CA GLN A 241 3.90 10.02 -30.26
C GLN A 241 4.43 11.40 -30.59
N ALA A 242 4.74 11.63 -31.87
CA ALA A 242 5.12 12.95 -32.36
C ALA A 242 4.55 13.17 -33.75
N ALA A 243 4.41 14.42 -34.16
CA ALA A 243 3.91 14.81 -35.48
C ALA A 243 4.89 15.76 -36.16
N PRO A 244 5.08 15.62 -37.50
CA PRO A 244 4.55 14.55 -38.37
C PRO A 244 5.15 13.19 -38.04
N ASP A 245 4.39 12.10 -38.28
CA ASP A 245 4.86 10.72 -38.10
C ASP A 245 5.36 10.17 -39.45
N ASP A 246 6.61 10.41 -39.73
CA ASP A 246 7.29 10.04 -40.96
C ASP A 246 8.60 9.26 -40.72
N ASP A 247 9.27 8.85 -41.79
CA ASP A 247 10.54 8.12 -41.68
C ASP A 247 11.68 9.03 -41.17
N GLY A 248 11.58 10.34 -41.36
CA GLY A 248 12.50 11.32 -40.79
C GLY A 248 12.47 11.34 -39.28
N LEU A 249 11.28 11.20 -38.68
CA LEU A 249 11.11 11.08 -37.25
C LEU A 249 11.83 9.84 -36.70
N MET A 250 11.65 8.69 -37.35
CA MET A 250 12.31 7.44 -36.93
C MET A 250 13.84 7.55 -37.02
N ALA A 251 14.35 8.16 -38.07
CA ALA A 251 15.79 8.39 -38.26
C ALA A 251 16.33 9.38 -37.21
N ALA A 252 15.59 10.47 -36.91
CA ALA A 252 15.94 11.43 -35.89
C ALA A 252 16.02 10.78 -34.52
N LEU A 253 14.99 10.02 -34.12
CA LEU A 253 14.96 9.33 -32.84
C LEU A 253 16.09 8.29 -32.69
N GLY A 254 16.44 7.58 -33.81
CA GLY A 254 17.55 6.62 -33.82
C GLY A 254 18.93 7.25 -33.69
N SER A 255 19.07 8.54 -34.03
CA SER A 255 20.33 9.29 -33.91
C SER A 255 20.49 10.01 -32.57
N LEU A 256 19.48 9.94 -31.70
CA LEU A 256 19.55 10.56 -30.36
C LEU A 256 20.54 9.79 -29.46
N GLN A 257 21.47 10.52 -28.84
CA GLN A 257 22.47 9.91 -27.96
C GLN A 257 21.79 9.16 -26.79
N GLY A 258 22.20 7.93 -26.56
CA GLY A 258 21.61 7.09 -25.52
C GLY A 258 20.46 6.21 -26.00
N VAL A 259 19.96 6.37 -27.24
CA VAL A 259 18.97 5.46 -27.86
C VAL A 259 19.70 4.30 -28.54
N THR A 260 19.30 3.08 -28.21
CA THR A 260 19.86 1.83 -28.76
C THR A 260 18.92 1.12 -29.71
N GLY A 261 17.64 1.50 -29.75
CA GLY A 261 16.66 0.96 -30.66
C GLY A 261 15.42 1.84 -30.74
N VAL A 262 14.84 1.88 -31.95
CA VAL A 262 13.59 2.60 -32.27
C VAL A 262 12.68 1.63 -33.01
N GLU A 263 11.45 1.49 -32.54
CA GLU A 263 10.48 0.52 -33.06
C GLU A 263 9.09 1.14 -33.12
N ARG A 264 8.40 1.00 -34.24
CA ARG A 264 7.01 1.46 -34.39
C ARG A 264 6.05 0.39 -33.88
N GLN A 265 5.18 0.73 -32.92
CA GLN A 265 4.16 -0.15 -32.38
C GLN A 265 2.77 0.49 -32.48
N GLY A 266 2.08 0.21 -33.58
CA GLY A 266 0.76 0.82 -33.85
C GLY A 266 0.87 2.33 -33.94
N ALA A 267 0.15 3.05 -33.09
CA ALA A 267 0.13 4.52 -33.03
C ALA A 267 1.30 5.12 -32.20
N TYR A 268 2.14 4.27 -31.59
CA TYR A 268 3.24 4.73 -30.74
C TYR A 268 4.60 4.33 -31.32
N ILE A 269 5.60 5.10 -30.98
CA ILE A 269 7.00 4.77 -31.23
C ILE A 269 7.63 4.37 -29.90
N ARG A 270 8.31 3.24 -29.86
CA ARG A 270 9.05 2.75 -28.71
C ARG A 270 10.53 2.99 -28.90
N LEU A 271 11.15 3.68 -27.94
CA LEU A 271 12.59 3.85 -27.84
C LEU A 271 13.13 2.91 -26.77
N ARG A 272 14.26 2.26 -27.07
CA ARG A 272 15.08 1.58 -26.06
C ARG A 272 16.32 2.44 -25.81
N CYS A 273 16.58 2.73 -24.54
CA CYS A 273 17.73 3.52 -24.13
C CYS A 273 18.85 2.62 -23.63
N ALA A 274 20.08 3.08 -23.70
CA ALA A 274 21.20 2.41 -23.04
C ALA A 274 21.00 2.37 -21.50
N PRO A 275 21.53 1.36 -20.80
CA PRO A 275 21.47 1.30 -19.35
C PRO A 275 22.02 2.58 -18.71
N GLY A 276 21.24 3.17 -17.78
CA GLY A 276 21.59 4.42 -17.11
C GLY A 276 21.36 5.71 -17.90
N CYS A 277 20.90 5.64 -19.17
CA CYS A 277 20.54 6.82 -19.96
C CYS A 277 19.03 7.11 -19.84
N ASP A 278 18.70 8.36 -19.51
CA ASP A 278 17.33 8.88 -19.51
C ASP A 278 17.21 10.02 -20.53
N VAL A 279 16.65 9.72 -21.68
CA VAL A 279 16.52 10.69 -22.80
C VAL A 279 15.27 11.57 -22.71
N ARG A 280 14.41 11.40 -21.71
CA ARG A 280 13.10 12.08 -21.63
C ARG A 280 13.22 13.59 -21.60
N SER A 281 14.16 14.13 -20.82
CA SER A 281 14.38 15.58 -20.72
C SER A 281 14.90 16.20 -22.03
N GLU A 282 15.58 15.41 -22.84
CA GLU A 282 16.18 15.86 -24.10
C GLU A 282 15.25 15.73 -25.29
N LEU A 283 14.27 14.80 -25.23
CA LEU A 283 13.35 14.51 -26.35
C LEU A 283 12.58 15.72 -26.83
N THR A 284 12.00 16.50 -25.93
CA THR A 284 11.18 17.66 -26.30
C THR A 284 11.99 18.72 -27.06
N PRO A 285 13.10 19.25 -26.55
CA PRO A 285 13.88 20.24 -27.29
C PRO A 285 14.53 19.64 -28.54
N TYR A 286 14.92 18.37 -28.53
CA TYR A 286 15.53 17.69 -29.67
C TYR A 286 14.57 17.55 -30.85
N LEU A 287 13.31 17.14 -30.59
CA LEU A 287 12.27 17.01 -31.62
C LEU A 287 11.80 18.37 -32.13
N ALA A 288 11.59 19.33 -31.23
CA ALA A 288 11.17 20.69 -31.59
C ALA A 288 12.19 21.38 -32.50
N GLY A 289 13.49 21.21 -32.26
CA GLY A 289 14.55 21.75 -33.09
C GLY A 289 14.59 21.15 -34.51
N ARG A 290 13.86 20.07 -34.77
CA ARG A 290 13.77 19.37 -36.07
C ARG A 290 12.38 19.49 -36.71
N GLY A 291 11.49 20.32 -36.14
CA GLY A 291 10.15 20.53 -36.68
C GLY A 291 9.10 19.50 -36.26
N TYR A 292 9.42 18.63 -35.30
CA TYR A 292 8.47 17.67 -34.76
C TYR A 292 7.84 18.16 -33.46
N THR A 293 6.55 17.90 -33.28
CA THR A 293 5.81 18.19 -32.07
C THR A 293 5.58 16.92 -31.29
N LEU A 294 6.07 16.83 -30.05
CA LEU A 294 5.81 15.73 -29.16
C LEU A 294 4.36 15.79 -28.65
N LEU A 295 3.57 14.75 -28.91
CA LEU A 295 2.15 14.65 -28.54
C LEU A 295 1.92 13.80 -27.31
N TYR A 296 2.75 12.78 -27.09
CA TYR A 296 2.67 11.84 -25.99
C TYR A 296 4.06 11.36 -25.60
N LEU A 297 4.28 11.19 -24.31
CA LEU A 297 5.53 10.64 -23.77
C LEU A 297 5.21 9.85 -22.50
N ARG A 298 5.61 8.58 -22.46
CA ARG A 298 5.54 7.73 -21.28
C ARG A 298 6.81 6.90 -21.15
N ALA A 299 7.39 6.85 -19.95
CA ALA A 299 8.42 5.87 -19.64
C ALA A 299 7.76 4.55 -19.24
N ARG A 300 8.14 3.45 -19.88
CA ARG A 300 7.74 2.09 -19.49
C ARG A 300 8.71 1.53 -18.45
N GLY A 301 8.16 0.74 -17.52
CA GLY A 301 8.96 0.09 -16.49
C GLY A 301 9.29 0.96 -15.28
N TYR A 302 8.87 2.24 -15.28
CA TYR A 302 9.13 3.16 -14.17
C TYR A 302 7.89 3.46 -13.32
N ASP A 303 6.71 3.05 -13.77
CA ASP A 303 5.55 3.07 -12.89
C ASP A 303 5.46 1.76 -12.07
N LEU A 304 4.80 1.86 -10.93
CA LEU A 304 4.64 0.73 -10.04
C LEU A 304 3.81 -0.41 -10.67
N ASP A 305 2.93 -0.11 -11.64
CA ASP A 305 2.16 -1.12 -12.37
C ASP A 305 3.06 -1.97 -13.27
N ASP A 306 4.05 -1.36 -13.91
CA ASP A 306 5.05 -2.08 -14.71
C ASP A 306 5.95 -2.96 -13.82
N ILE A 307 6.32 -2.45 -12.64
CA ILE A 307 7.06 -3.21 -11.62
C ILE A 307 6.21 -4.39 -11.14
N TYR A 308 4.94 -4.11 -10.83
CA TYR A 308 3.98 -5.12 -10.44
C TYR A 308 3.88 -6.22 -11.50
N ARG A 309 3.64 -5.88 -12.77
CA ARG A 309 3.57 -6.84 -13.88
C ARG A 309 4.85 -7.66 -14.02
N GLN A 310 6.00 -7.03 -13.91
CA GLN A 310 7.29 -7.71 -14.08
C GLN A 310 7.57 -8.74 -12.98
N TYR A 311 7.22 -8.43 -11.73
CA TYR A 311 7.47 -9.32 -10.60
C TYR A 311 6.34 -10.31 -10.33
N PHE A 312 5.12 -10.02 -10.79
CA PHE A 312 3.95 -10.83 -10.49
C PHE A 312 3.40 -11.60 -11.71
N GLN A 313 3.67 -11.18 -12.95
CA GLN A 313 3.32 -11.92 -14.16
C GLN A 313 4.39 -12.92 -14.61
N GLY A 314 5.62 -12.81 -14.10
CA GLY A 314 6.73 -13.75 -14.41
C GLY A 314 6.60 -15.12 -13.73
N GLU A 315 5.78 -15.25 -12.69
CA GLU A 315 5.48 -16.51 -11.99
C GLU A 315 3.99 -16.84 -12.15
N GLY A 316 3.58 -17.29 -13.35
CA GLY A 316 2.38 -18.10 -13.60
C GLY A 316 1.09 -17.72 -12.85
N TYR A 317 0.70 -16.44 -12.78
CA TYR A 317 -0.60 -16.05 -12.27
C TYR A 317 -1.62 -16.12 -13.42
N ASN A 318 -2.23 -17.29 -13.60
CA ASN A 318 -3.47 -17.42 -14.34
C ASN A 318 -4.58 -16.80 -13.48
N ASP A 319 -4.95 -15.57 -13.80
CA ASP A 319 -6.24 -15.02 -13.36
C ASP A 319 -7.34 -15.92 -13.94
N GLY A 320 -7.91 -16.77 -13.09
CA GLY A 320 -9.14 -17.48 -13.39
C GLY A 320 -10.29 -16.48 -13.51
N LEU A 321 -10.36 -15.79 -14.66
CA LEU A 321 -11.57 -15.17 -15.15
C LEU A 321 -12.32 -16.23 -15.98
N ALA A 322 -13.20 -16.95 -15.33
CA ALA A 322 -14.35 -17.62 -15.94
C ALA A 322 -15.58 -17.26 -15.12
#